data_81d4f341dd20d81e6ed7bb3a57a91905
#
_entry.id   81d4f341dd20d81e6ed7bb3a57a91905
#
_cell.length_a   1.000
_cell.length_b   1.000
_cell.length_c   1.000
_cell.angle_alpha   90.00
_cell.angle_beta   90.00
_cell.angle_gamma   90.00
#
_symmetry.space_group_name_H-M   'P 1'
#
loop_
_entity.id
_entity.type
_entity.pdbx_description
1 polymer ?
#
loop_
_entity_poly.entity_id
_entity_poly.type
_entity_poly.pdbx_seq_one_letter_code
_entity_poly.pdbx_strand_id
1 'polypeptide(L)'
;MQIIMIMKRISLLLIFLTLALSASAQVAYNIEKDIPYHPGAGEYAAERCVLDFYYPVGVKDFPTVVWFHGGGLTGGQKDIPAGLKDSGIGIIGVNYRLLPKADVKEIIDDAAAAVAWAFKEVASRGGNPDKIFVAGHSAGGYLTDMIVLDKHWLEAYGIDADRIAGAFPYSAQKITHFNVRKKMGIGPLQAVVDDTAPLFHVRKLPMPMLVLSGDREMEMNGRYEEQAYFWRMMKLVGNENVFLYEFDGYDHVSMPYPAHNVVKRYIKGICEGKLPQR
;
A
#
# COMPACT_ATOMS: atom_id res chain seq x y z
N MET A 1 -30.77 -1.78 58.92
CA MET A 1 -30.43 -2.85 57.97
C MET A 1 -30.99 -2.61 56.54
N GLN A 2 -32.21 -2.17 56.39
CA GLN A 2 -32.83 -1.88 55.04
C GLN A 2 -32.16 -0.74 54.24
N ILE A 3 -31.73 0.35 54.87
CA ILE A 3 -31.10 1.50 54.17
C ILE A 3 -29.75 1.10 53.53
N ILE A 4 -28.94 0.25 54.22
CA ILE A 4 -27.66 -0.22 53.72
C ILE A 4 -27.84 -1.17 52.51
N MET A 5 -28.90 -1.95 52.49
CA MET A 5 -29.25 -2.82 51.34
C MET A 5 -29.71 -2.03 50.13
N ILE A 6 -30.45 -0.94 50.32
CA ILE A 6 -30.90 -0.05 49.22
C ILE A 6 -29.70 0.68 48.60
N MET A 7 -28.80 1.23 49.45
CA MET A 7 -27.57 1.88 48.96
C MET A 7 -26.66 0.93 48.19
N LYS A 8 -26.49 -0.32 48.61
CA LYS A 8 -25.73 -1.33 47.87
C LYS A 8 -26.36 -1.66 46.49
N ARG A 9 -27.70 -1.73 46.42
CA ARG A 9 -28.40 -1.97 45.15
C ARG A 9 -28.30 -0.79 44.19
N ILE A 10 -28.36 0.45 44.67
CA ILE A 10 -28.18 1.67 43.87
C ILE A 10 -26.75 1.79 43.38
N SER A 11 -25.74 1.47 44.24
CA SER A 11 -24.33 1.45 43.80
C SER A 11 -24.06 0.38 42.75
N LEU A 12 -24.65 -0.82 42.86
CA LEU A 12 -24.53 -1.87 41.84
C LEU A 12 -25.19 -1.46 40.51
N LEU A 13 -26.37 -0.81 40.56
CA LEU A 13 -27.02 -0.30 39.32
C LEU A 13 -26.22 0.79 38.64
N LEU A 14 -25.60 1.71 39.41
CA LEU A 14 -24.72 2.77 38.85
C LEU A 14 -23.44 2.17 38.24
N ILE A 15 -22.86 1.13 38.83
CA ILE A 15 -21.70 0.43 38.27
C ILE A 15 -22.07 -0.32 36.98
N PHE A 16 -23.25 -0.94 36.90
CA PHE A 16 -23.74 -1.57 35.66
C PHE A 16 -24.08 -0.53 34.59
N LEU A 17 -24.58 0.65 34.92
CA LEU A 17 -24.88 1.73 33.98
C LEU A 17 -23.61 2.35 33.41
N THR A 18 -22.53 2.48 34.20
CA THR A 18 -21.22 2.99 33.72
C THR A 18 -20.46 1.95 32.88
N LEU A 19 -20.64 0.65 33.11
CA LEU A 19 -20.07 -0.42 32.27
C LEU A 19 -20.81 -0.56 30.91
N ALA A 20 -22.10 -0.23 30.86
CA ALA A 20 -22.87 -0.26 29.60
C ALA A 20 -22.58 0.92 28.66
N LEU A 21 -21.95 2.00 29.13
CA LEU A 21 -21.60 3.19 28.34
C LEU A 21 -20.23 3.10 27.65
N SER A 22 -19.47 2.04 27.87
CA SER A 22 -18.23 1.75 27.13
C SER A 22 -18.46 0.82 25.93
N ALA A 23 -19.63 0.82 25.33
CA ALA A 23 -19.75 0.31 23.98
C ALA A 23 -18.90 1.22 23.07
N SER A 24 -17.67 0.78 22.78
CA SER A 24 -16.83 1.42 21.78
C SER A 24 -17.69 1.55 20.53
N ALA A 25 -18.12 2.77 20.21
CA ALA A 25 -18.88 3.00 19.00
C ALA A 25 -18.01 2.51 17.85
N GLN A 26 -18.47 1.48 17.13
CA GLN A 26 -17.77 0.96 15.99
C GLN A 26 -17.59 2.10 14.98
N VAL A 27 -16.35 2.41 14.62
CA VAL A 27 -16.03 3.45 13.66
C VAL A 27 -16.74 3.13 12.34
N ALA A 28 -17.61 4.04 11.89
CA ALA A 28 -18.26 3.92 10.59
C ALA A 28 -17.26 4.25 9.48
N TYR A 29 -17.41 3.62 8.33
CA TYR A 29 -16.59 3.88 7.15
C TYR A 29 -17.45 4.34 5.98
N ASN A 30 -16.89 5.22 5.17
CA ASN A 30 -17.44 5.64 3.89
C ASN A 30 -16.60 5.12 2.75
N ILE A 31 -17.19 5.00 1.56
CA ILE A 31 -16.48 4.73 0.30
C ILE A 31 -16.96 5.71 -0.77
N GLU A 32 -16.07 6.55 -1.24
CA GLU A 32 -16.25 7.34 -2.45
C GLU A 32 -15.71 6.56 -3.63
N LYS A 33 -16.47 6.45 -4.71
CA LYS A 33 -16.11 5.58 -5.85
C LYS A 33 -15.85 6.39 -7.12
N ASP A 34 -15.04 5.79 -7.99
CA ASP A 34 -14.79 6.25 -9.35
C ASP A 34 -14.31 7.71 -9.43
N ILE A 35 -13.50 8.13 -8.46
CA ILE A 35 -12.93 9.48 -8.41
C ILE A 35 -11.84 9.59 -9.48
N PRO A 36 -11.94 10.49 -10.48
CA PRO A 36 -10.90 10.71 -11.45
C PRO A 36 -9.69 11.39 -10.81
N TYR A 37 -8.50 10.88 -11.05
CA TYR A 37 -7.27 11.40 -10.44
C TYR A 37 -6.23 11.90 -11.45
N HIS A 38 -6.38 11.61 -12.76
CA HIS A 38 -5.41 11.97 -13.79
C HIS A 38 -6.10 12.68 -14.98
N PRO A 39 -6.73 13.85 -14.74
CA PRO A 39 -7.43 14.58 -15.79
C PRO A 39 -6.43 15.09 -16.86
N GLY A 40 -6.81 14.97 -18.14
CA GLY A 40 -6.01 15.48 -19.26
C GLY A 40 -5.01 14.49 -19.85
N ALA A 41 -4.86 13.28 -19.30
CA ALA A 41 -3.95 12.26 -19.82
C ALA A 41 -4.52 11.42 -21.01
N GLY A 42 -5.62 11.90 -21.63
CA GLY A 42 -6.26 11.28 -22.79
C GLY A 42 -7.47 10.39 -22.46
N GLU A 43 -8.18 9.92 -23.50
CA GLU A 43 -9.43 9.18 -23.35
C GLU A 43 -9.26 7.88 -22.54
N TYR A 44 -8.20 7.11 -22.80
CA TYR A 44 -7.96 5.86 -22.08
C TYR A 44 -7.59 6.10 -20.61
N ALA A 45 -6.91 7.19 -20.30
CA ALA A 45 -6.70 7.59 -18.92
C ALA A 45 -8.02 8.03 -18.26
N ALA A 46 -8.89 8.76 -18.96
CA ALA A 46 -10.21 9.12 -18.43
C ALA A 46 -11.09 7.90 -18.13
N GLU A 47 -10.97 6.82 -18.92
CA GLU A 47 -11.63 5.54 -18.66
C GLU A 47 -11.05 4.81 -17.46
N ARG A 48 -9.69 4.76 -17.36
CA ARG A 48 -9.01 3.87 -16.41
C ARG A 48 -8.53 4.57 -15.13
N CYS A 49 -8.12 5.84 -15.18
CA CYS A 49 -7.50 6.52 -14.06
C CYS A 49 -8.54 7.05 -13.08
N VAL A 50 -9.27 6.12 -12.48
CA VAL A 50 -10.22 6.35 -11.39
C VAL A 50 -9.83 5.54 -10.17
N LEU A 51 -10.11 6.08 -8.99
CA LEU A 51 -9.84 5.44 -7.71
C LEU A 51 -11.09 5.38 -6.83
N ASP A 52 -11.08 4.46 -5.86
CA ASP A 52 -12.05 4.40 -4.78
C ASP A 52 -11.36 4.78 -3.47
N PHE A 53 -11.97 5.63 -2.67
CA PHE A 53 -11.43 5.98 -1.35
C PHE A 53 -12.34 5.49 -0.23
N TYR A 54 -11.87 4.50 0.51
CA TYR A 54 -12.49 3.95 1.71
C TYR A 54 -11.83 4.55 2.95
N TYR A 55 -12.58 5.18 3.85
CA TYR A 55 -12.01 5.89 5.01
C TYR A 55 -12.94 5.95 6.22
N PRO A 56 -12.39 6.08 7.45
CA PRO A 56 -13.18 6.16 8.68
C PRO A 56 -13.87 7.53 8.78
N VAL A 57 -15.19 7.52 9.06
CA VAL A 57 -16.01 8.72 9.18
C VAL A 57 -15.86 9.34 10.58
N GLY A 58 -15.68 10.66 10.63
CA GLY A 58 -15.59 11.40 11.90
C GLY A 58 -14.23 11.24 12.62
N VAL A 59 -13.33 10.44 12.07
CA VAL A 59 -11.95 10.29 12.56
C VAL A 59 -11.06 11.34 11.88
N LYS A 60 -10.11 11.90 12.64
CA LYS A 60 -9.11 12.83 12.12
C LYS A 60 -7.72 12.21 12.25
N ASP A 61 -6.79 12.72 11.45
CA ASP A 61 -5.37 12.33 11.51
C ASP A 61 -5.10 10.85 11.15
N PHE A 62 -6.01 10.19 10.44
CA PHE A 62 -5.84 8.79 10.06
C PHE A 62 -4.78 8.62 8.96
N PRO A 63 -3.98 7.53 9.01
CA PRO A 63 -3.07 7.14 7.93
C PRO A 63 -3.84 6.65 6.71
N THR A 64 -3.25 6.82 5.52
CA THR A 64 -3.87 6.37 4.26
C THR A 64 -2.90 5.52 3.45
N VAL A 65 -3.39 4.39 2.95
CA VAL A 65 -2.66 3.51 2.02
C VAL A 65 -3.18 3.73 0.61
N VAL A 66 -2.30 4.08 -0.31
CA VAL A 66 -2.57 4.03 -1.76
C VAL A 66 -2.25 2.61 -2.23
N TRP A 67 -3.27 1.88 -2.66
CA TRP A 67 -3.20 0.47 -3.02
C TRP A 67 -3.34 0.26 -4.52
N PHE A 68 -2.33 -0.39 -5.12
CA PHE A 68 -2.31 -0.78 -6.52
C PHE A 68 -2.59 -2.28 -6.66
N HIS A 69 -3.57 -2.63 -7.50
CA HIS A 69 -3.94 -4.03 -7.77
C HIS A 69 -2.86 -4.77 -8.59
N GLY A 70 -2.90 -6.09 -8.55
CA GLY A 70 -2.11 -6.96 -9.43
C GLY A 70 -2.70 -7.09 -10.84
N GLY A 71 -2.18 -8.05 -11.60
CA GLY A 71 -2.68 -8.38 -12.94
C GLY A 71 -1.67 -8.18 -14.06
N GLY A 72 -0.37 -8.16 -13.74
CA GLY A 72 0.72 -8.21 -14.71
C GLY A 72 0.81 -6.99 -15.62
N LEU A 73 0.28 -5.83 -15.23
CA LEU A 73 0.13 -4.61 -16.05
C LEU A 73 -0.77 -4.81 -17.28
N THR A 74 -1.46 -5.94 -17.43
CA THR A 74 -2.31 -6.26 -18.59
C THR A 74 -3.77 -6.49 -18.22
N GLY A 75 -4.07 -6.54 -16.93
CA GLY A 75 -5.40 -6.78 -16.38
C GLY A 75 -5.51 -6.32 -14.94
N GLY A 76 -6.65 -6.59 -14.33
CA GLY A 76 -6.96 -6.21 -12.95
C GLY A 76 -7.88 -5.00 -12.84
N GLN A 77 -8.39 -4.81 -11.63
CA GLN A 77 -9.30 -3.72 -11.26
C GLN A 77 -8.97 -3.24 -9.86
N LYS A 78 -9.25 -1.94 -9.60
CA LYS A 78 -9.16 -1.36 -8.27
C LYS A 78 -9.98 -2.14 -7.26
N ASP A 79 -9.41 -2.36 -6.11
CA ASP A 79 -10.06 -3.03 -4.99
C ASP A 79 -9.65 -2.39 -3.66
N ILE A 80 -10.45 -2.64 -2.64
CA ILE A 80 -10.13 -2.30 -1.27
C ILE A 80 -9.82 -3.62 -0.55
N PRO A 81 -8.54 -3.94 -0.25
CA PRO A 81 -8.16 -5.21 0.35
C PRO A 81 -8.91 -5.48 1.66
N ALA A 82 -9.66 -6.58 1.71
CA ALA A 82 -10.46 -6.93 2.88
C ALA A 82 -9.63 -6.99 4.17
N GLY A 83 -8.39 -7.47 4.09
CA GLY A 83 -7.50 -7.58 5.24
C GLY A 83 -6.99 -6.25 5.79
N LEU A 84 -7.18 -5.12 5.08
CA LEU A 84 -6.84 -3.77 5.55
C LEU A 84 -8.06 -2.98 6.03
N LYS A 85 -9.30 -3.40 5.71
CA LYS A 85 -10.53 -2.70 6.11
C LYS A 85 -10.68 -2.62 7.64
N ASP A 86 -11.48 -1.68 8.08
CA ASP A 86 -11.95 -1.52 9.46
C ASP A 86 -10.83 -1.42 10.51
N SER A 87 -9.66 -0.90 10.10
CA SER A 87 -8.44 -0.85 10.91
C SER A 87 -7.98 0.57 11.29
N GLY A 88 -8.85 1.58 11.14
CA GLY A 88 -8.49 2.99 11.37
C GLY A 88 -7.67 3.61 10.24
N ILE A 89 -7.51 2.90 9.12
CA ILE A 89 -6.71 3.31 7.96
C ILE A 89 -7.65 3.70 6.82
N GLY A 90 -7.34 4.81 6.12
CA GLY A 90 -7.91 5.13 4.82
C GLY A 90 -7.25 4.27 3.74
N ILE A 91 -8.01 3.79 2.76
CA ILE A 91 -7.49 2.95 1.68
C ILE A 91 -7.97 3.52 0.35
N ILE A 92 -7.03 3.84 -0.52
CA ILE A 92 -7.30 4.31 -1.87
C ILE A 92 -6.99 3.17 -2.82
N GLY A 93 -8.03 2.52 -3.36
CA GLY A 93 -7.87 1.49 -4.38
C GLY A 93 -7.78 2.13 -5.77
N VAL A 94 -6.72 1.88 -6.50
CA VAL A 94 -6.36 2.59 -7.73
C VAL A 94 -6.48 1.70 -8.95
N ASN A 95 -7.25 2.14 -9.96
CA ASN A 95 -7.13 1.67 -11.33
C ASN A 95 -6.06 2.51 -12.06
N TYR A 96 -5.35 1.90 -12.98
CA TYR A 96 -4.35 2.53 -13.85
C TYR A 96 -4.47 1.97 -15.26
N ARG A 97 -3.93 2.65 -16.26
CA ARG A 97 -3.88 2.16 -17.65
C ARG A 97 -3.14 0.83 -17.75
N LEU A 98 -3.40 0.07 -18.79
CA LEU A 98 -2.89 -1.29 -18.95
C LEU A 98 -2.24 -1.48 -20.31
N LEU A 99 -1.21 -2.34 -20.37
CA LEU A 99 -0.67 -2.86 -21.62
C LEU A 99 -1.76 -3.64 -22.39
N PRO A 100 -1.74 -3.67 -23.74
CA PRO A 100 -0.82 -2.96 -24.60
C PRO A 100 -1.30 -1.54 -24.98
N LYS A 101 -2.47 -1.09 -24.45
CA LYS A 101 -3.09 0.21 -24.80
C LYS A 101 -2.30 1.42 -24.26
N ALA A 102 -1.53 1.21 -23.20
CA ALA A 102 -0.59 2.17 -22.66
C ALA A 102 0.82 1.56 -22.65
N ASP A 103 1.85 2.36 -22.56
CA ASP A 103 3.19 1.87 -22.27
C ASP A 103 3.47 1.83 -20.77
N VAL A 104 4.61 1.23 -20.37
CA VAL A 104 4.95 1.07 -18.97
C VAL A 104 5.19 2.41 -18.26
N LYS A 105 5.75 3.41 -18.96
CA LYS A 105 6.01 4.75 -18.41
C LYS A 105 4.72 5.50 -18.15
N GLU A 106 3.75 5.40 -19.06
CA GLU A 106 2.40 5.93 -18.84
C GLU A 106 1.69 5.26 -17.64
N ILE A 107 1.90 3.96 -17.44
CA ILE A 107 1.32 3.23 -16.30
C ILE A 107 1.96 3.66 -14.97
N ILE A 108 3.27 3.90 -14.95
CA ILE A 108 3.97 4.40 -13.77
C ILE A 108 3.55 5.84 -13.47
N ASP A 109 3.37 6.67 -14.50
CA ASP A 109 2.86 8.04 -14.36
C ASP A 109 1.45 8.08 -13.78
N ASP A 110 0.55 7.16 -14.18
CA ASP A 110 -0.77 7.01 -13.57
C ASP A 110 -0.64 6.70 -12.06
N ALA A 111 0.28 5.82 -11.69
CA ALA A 111 0.52 5.50 -10.28
C ALA A 111 1.03 6.73 -9.51
N ALA A 112 1.93 7.52 -10.10
CA ALA A 112 2.40 8.78 -9.52
C ALA A 112 1.27 9.80 -9.34
N ALA A 113 0.41 9.96 -10.36
CA ALA A 113 -0.74 10.85 -10.31
C ALA A 113 -1.71 10.46 -9.17
N ALA A 114 -1.95 9.14 -8.96
CA ALA A 114 -2.80 8.66 -7.88
C ALA A 114 -2.20 8.93 -6.49
N VAL A 115 -0.89 8.74 -6.31
CA VAL A 115 -0.21 9.10 -5.06
C VAL A 115 -0.24 10.61 -4.84
N ALA A 116 -0.03 11.40 -5.88
CA ALA A 116 -0.11 12.87 -5.81
C ALA A 116 -1.52 13.34 -5.46
N TRP A 117 -2.56 12.68 -5.98
CA TRP A 117 -3.95 12.92 -5.57
C TRP A 117 -4.12 12.68 -4.06
N ALA A 118 -3.58 11.57 -3.54
CA ALA A 118 -3.66 11.27 -2.11
C ALA A 118 -3.05 12.38 -1.25
N PHE A 119 -1.86 12.88 -1.58
CA PHE A 119 -1.22 13.98 -0.85
C PHE A 119 -2.06 15.27 -0.85
N LYS A 120 -2.83 15.53 -1.90
CA LYS A 120 -3.64 16.75 -2.06
C LYS A 120 -5.02 16.64 -1.39
N GLU A 121 -5.62 15.44 -1.39
CA GLU A 121 -7.06 15.28 -1.16
C GLU A 121 -7.43 14.61 0.17
N VAL A 122 -6.54 13.80 0.79
CA VAL A 122 -6.91 13.04 2.00
C VAL A 122 -7.28 13.94 3.19
N ALA A 123 -6.66 15.13 3.29
CA ALA A 123 -6.91 16.07 4.40
C ALA A 123 -8.35 16.55 4.45
N SER A 124 -9.00 16.75 3.30
CA SER A 124 -10.40 17.18 3.22
C SER A 124 -11.37 16.15 3.83
N ARG A 125 -10.96 14.89 3.91
CA ARG A 125 -11.72 13.77 4.48
C ARG A 125 -11.24 13.35 5.88
N GLY A 126 -10.26 14.11 6.44
CA GLY A 126 -9.72 13.89 7.79
C GLY A 126 -8.45 13.04 7.83
N GLY A 127 -7.94 12.58 6.69
CA GLY A 127 -6.64 11.89 6.62
C GLY A 127 -5.46 12.85 6.83
N ASN A 128 -4.32 12.30 7.19
CA ASN A 128 -3.08 13.07 7.35
C ASN A 128 -2.18 12.90 6.13
N PRO A 129 -1.85 13.98 5.37
CA PRO A 129 -0.96 13.90 4.21
C PRO A 129 0.49 13.53 4.57
N ASP A 130 0.90 13.62 5.83
CA ASP A 130 2.21 13.16 6.28
C ASP A 130 2.21 11.68 6.70
N LYS A 131 1.05 11.00 6.59
CA LYS A 131 0.86 9.57 6.88
C LYS A 131 0.35 8.82 5.64
N ILE A 132 0.90 9.14 4.46
CA ILE A 132 0.61 8.43 3.21
C ILE A 132 1.57 7.26 3.06
N PHE A 133 1.01 6.09 2.88
CA PHE A 133 1.71 4.84 2.60
C PHE A 133 1.40 4.37 1.19
N VAL A 134 2.36 3.73 0.54
CA VAL A 134 2.15 3.17 -0.80
C VAL A 134 2.32 1.65 -0.73
N ALA A 135 1.37 0.93 -1.28
CA ALA A 135 1.35 -0.53 -1.28
C ALA A 135 0.72 -1.08 -2.56
N GLY A 136 0.99 -2.32 -2.86
CA GLY A 136 0.34 -3.01 -3.98
C GLY A 136 0.85 -4.43 -4.11
N HIS A 137 0.09 -5.26 -4.82
CA HIS A 137 0.40 -6.66 -5.03
C HIS A 137 0.88 -6.92 -6.45
N SER A 138 1.91 -7.75 -6.62
CA SER A 138 2.41 -8.18 -7.94
C SER A 138 2.79 -6.97 -8.83
N ALA A 139 2.09 -6.75 -9.94
CA ALA A 139 2.25 -5.55 -10.76
C ALA A 139 2.04 -4.25 -9.96
N GLY A 140 1.09 -4.24 -9.00
CA GLY A 140 0.90 -3.09 -8.10
C GLY A 140 2.07 -2.91 -7.13
N GLY A 141 2.70 -3.98 -6.70
CA GLY A 141 3.95 -3.92 -5.92
C GLY A 141 5.12 -3.34 -6.72
N TYR A 142 5.22 -3.72 -8.00
CA TYR A 142 6.18 -3.12 -8.93
C TYR A 142 5.94 -1.60 -9.07
N LEU A 143 4.68 -1.15 -9.22
CA LEU A 143 4.36 0.29 -9.25
C LEU A 143 4.72 0.97 -7.93
N THR A 144 4.46 0.33 -6.79
CA THR A 144 4.88 0.82 -5.47
C THR A 144 6.38 1.08 -5.43
N ASP A 145 7.18 0.14 -5.90
CA ASP A 145 8.65 0.29 -5.95
C ASP A 145 9.08 1.44 -6.86
N MET A 146 8.53 1.53 -8.07
CA MET A 146 8.90 2.57 -9.04
C MET A 146 8.62 3.98 -8.48
N ILE A 147 7.45 4.19 -7.88
CA ILE A 147 7.08 5.49 -7.29
C ILE A 147 7.98 5.88 -6.13
N VAL A 148 8.40 4.91 -5.31
CA VAL A 148 9.22 5.18 -4.12
C VAL A 148 10.69 5.35 -4.46
N LEU A 149 11.20 4.60 -5.43
CA LEU A 149 12.63 4.56 -5.73
C LEU A 149 13.04 5.61 -6.77
N ASP A 150 12.23 5.85 -7.77
CA ASP A 150 12.51 6.84 -8.81
C ASP A 150 11.71 8.13 -8.55
N LYS A 151 12.39 9.09 -7.93
CA LYS A 151 11.78 10.34 -7.45
C LYS A 151 11.15 11.19 -8.55
N HIS A 152 11.67 11.11 -9.80
CA HIS A 152 11.22 11.99 -10.88
C HIS A 152 9.72 11.84 -11.17
N TRP A 153 9.14 10.68 -10.92
CA TRP A 153 7.71 10.44 -11.15
C TRP A 153 6.82 11.33 -10.27
N LEU A 154 7.12 11.43 -8.98
CA LEU A 154 6.35 12.30 -8.07
C LEU A 154 6.79 13.78 -8.17
N GLU A 155 8.05 14.04 -8.52
CA GLU A 155 8.54 15.40 -8.76
C GLU A 155 7.76 16.08 -9.88
N ALA A 156 7.32 15.35 -10.92
CA ALA A 156 6.46 15.85 -11.97
C ALA A 156 5.12 16.43 -11.46
N TYR A 157 4.67 15.98 -10.27
CA TYR A 157 3.47 16.47 -9.59
C TYR A 157 3.78 17.44 -8.43
N GLY A 158 5.04 17.86 -8.28
CA GLY A 158 5.51 18.77 -7.23
C GLY A 158 5.59 18.11 -5.84
N ILE A 159 5.77 16.79 -5.78
CA ILE A 159 5.84 16.02 -4.53
C ILE A 159 7.20 15.32 -4.46
N ASP A 160 7.87 15.47 -3.32
CA ASP A 160 9.05 14.66 -3.01
C ASP A 160 8.62 13.27 -2.55
N ALA A 161 9.09 12.21 -3.22
CA ALA A 161 8.83 10.82 -2.86
C ALA A 161 9.30 10.49 -1.43
N ASP A 162 10.24 11.22 -0.89
CA ASP A 162 10.74 11.06 0.48
C ASP A 162 9.71 11.48 1.56
N ARG A 163 8.59 12.10 1.18
CA ARG A 163 7.45 12.39 2.05
C ARG A 163 6.54 11.18 2.27
N ILE A 164 6.68 10.11 1.49
CA ILE A 164 5.95 8.86 1.71
C ILE A 164 6.35 8.31 3.09
N ALA A 165 5.36 7.96 3.93
CA ALA A 165 5.60 7.52 5.30
C ALA A 165 6.09 6.07 5.39
N GLY A 166 5.86 5.25 4.36
CA GLY A 166 6.34 3.88 4.26
C GLY A 166 5.85 3.18 2.99
N ALA A 167 6.57 2.15 2.57
CA ALA A 167 6.30 1.42 1.34
C ALA A 167 6.17 -0.09 1.59
N PHE A 168 5.16 -0.70 0.99
CA PHE A 168 4.82 -2.10 1.17
C PHE A 168 4.58 -2.80 -0.17
N PRO A 169 5.63 -3.13 -0.95
CA PRO A 169 5.50 -3.94 -2.16
C PRO A 169 5.29 -5.42 -1.81
N TYR A 170 4.12 -5.97 -2.19
CA TYR A 170 3.76 -7.39 -2.01
C TYR A 170 4.12 -8.16 -3.27
N SER A 171 4.98 -9.15 -3.15
CA SER A 171 5.42 -10.01 -4.25
C SER A 171 5.74 -9.26 -5.55
N ALA A 172 6.44 -8.13 -5.39
CA ALA A 172 6.78 -7.21 -6.47
C ALA A 172 7.93 -7.73 -7.32
N GLN A 173 7.87 -7.51 -8.63
CA GLN A 173 8.99 -7.71 -9.52
C GLN A 173 10.04 -6.61 -9.35
N LYS A 174 11.32 -6.97 -9.31
CA LYS A 174 12.42 -6.01 -9.06
C LYS A 174 13.28 -5.72 -10.29
N ILE A 175 13.22 -6.58 -11.29
CA ILE A 175 13.78 -6.37 -12.62
C ILE A 175 12.72 -5.77 -13.56
N THR A 176 13.08 -5.40 -14.78
CA THR A 176 12.13 -4.96 -15.81
C THR A 176 10.97 -5.93 -15.92
N HIS A 177 9.73 -5.41 -15.79
CA HIS A 177 8.55 -6.24 -15.64
C HIS A 177 8.39 -7.25 -16.79
N PHE A 178 7.99 -8.50 -16.51
CA PHE A 178 7.99 -9.59 -17.50
C PHE A 178 7.14 -9.30 -18.74
N ASN A 179 6.00 -8.59 -18.61
CA ASN A 179 5.19 -8.20 -19.76
C ASN A 179 5.80 -7.05 -20.56
N VAL A 180 6.65 -6.23 -19.95
CA VAL A 180 7.48 -5.24 -20.66
C VAL A 180 8.55 -5.96 -21.47
N ARG A 181 9.28 -6.91 -20.85
CA ARG A 181 10.28 -7.76 -21.55
C ARG A 181 9.67 -8.54 -22.71
N LYS A 182 8.45 -9.10 -22.51
CA LYS A 182 7.70 -9.78 -23.57
C LYS A 182 7.43 -8.88 -24.76
N LYS A 183 7.05 -7.61 -24.53
CA LYS A 183 6.88 -6.60 -25.60
C LYS A 183 8.20 -6.30 -26.34
N MET A 184 9.32 -6.43 -25.64
CA MET A 184 10.68 -6.29 -26.23
C MET A 184 11.15 -7.55 -26.96
N GLY A 185 10.37 -8.63 -27.01
CA GLY A 185 10.75 -9.93 -27.58
C GLY A 185 11.69 -10.74 -26.70
N ILE A 186 11.81 -10.41 -25.43
CA ILE A 186 12.71 -11.06 -24.47
C ILE A 186 11.95 -12.18 -23.73
N GLY A 187 12.60 -13.34 -23.58
CA GLY A 187 12.01 -14.51 -22.92
C GLY A 187 11.71 -14.27 -21.44
N PRO A 188 10.73 -15.00 -20.86
CA PRO A 188 10.28 -14.77 -19.48
C PRO A 188 11.34 -15.07 -18.41
N LEU A 189 12.31 -15.94 -18.70
CA LEU A 189 13.39 -16.30 -17.77
C LEU A 189 14.66 -15.45 -17.97
N GLN A 190 14.66 -14.55 -18.94
CA GLN A 190 15.79 -13.70 -19.26
C GLN A 190 15.72 -12.40 -18.45
N ALA A 191 16.65 -12.20 -17.54
CA ALA A 191 16.69 -10.99 -16.70
C ALA A 191 17.13 -9.77 -17.50
N VAL A 192 16.44 -8.64 -17.30
CA VAL A 192 16.81 -7.31 -17.79
C VAL A 192 16.62 -6.31 -16.68
N VAL A 193 17.55 -5.37 -16.55
CA VAL A 193 17.47 -4.26 -15.61
C VAL A 193 17.71 -2.96 -16.41
N ASP A 194 16.64 -2.22 -16.68
CA ASP A 194 16.66 -0.93 -17.34
C ASP A 194 16.00 0.15 -16.47
N ASP A 195 15.78 1.34 -16.98
CA ASP A 195 15.17 2.47 -16.27
C ASP A 195 13.71 2.23 -15.84
N THR A 196 13.10 1.13 -16.29
CA THR A 196 11.78 0.68 -15.84
C THR A 196 11.85 -0.43 -14.78
N ALA A 197 13.04 -0.75 -14.26
CA ALA A 197 13.25 -1.76 -13.25
C ALA A 197 13.45 -1.12 -11.87
N PRO A 198 12.73 -1.53 -10.81
CA PRO A 198 12.98 -1.04 -9.46
C PRO A 198 14.44 -1.19 -9.00
N LEU A 199 15.10 -2.27 -9.40
CA LEU A 199 16.50 -2.55 -9.06
C LEU A 199 17.48 -1.52 -9.64
N PHE A 200 17.13 -0.87 -10.76
CA PHE A 200 17.94 0.20 -11.36
C PHE A 200 18.01 1.44 -10.47
N HIS A 201 16.96 1.71 -9.69
CA HIS A 201 16.77 2.92 -8.89
C HIS A 201 17.07 2.72 -7.39
N VAL A 202 17.85 1.69 -7.04
CA VAL A 202 18.24 1.45 -5.64
C VAL A 202 18.90 2.67 -5.03
N ARG A 203 18.32 3.18 -3.93
CA ARG A 203 18.78 4.37 -3.22
C ARG A 203 18.57 4.28 -1.72
N LYS A 204 19.14 5.20 -0.95
CA LYS A 204 18.81 5.36 0.46
C LYS A 204 17.41 5.99 0.61
N LEU A 205 16.58 5.38 1.47
CA LEU A 205 15.23 5.82 1.78
C LEU A 205 15.17 6.41 3.20
N PRO A 206 14.46 7.51 3.42
CA PRO A 206 14.25 8.04 4.77
C PRO A 206 13.17 7.27 5.54
N MET A 207 12.25 6.58 4.82
CA MET A 207 11.12 5.85 5.40
C MET A 207 11.35 4.33 5.39
N PRO A 208 10.60 3.58 6.23
CA PRO A 208 10.63 2.13 6.22
C PRO A 208 10.04 1.52 4.94
N MET A 209 10.62 0.38 4.51
CA MET A 209 10.10 -0.41 3.39
C MET A 209 10.03 -1.88 3.78
N LEU A 210 8.89 -2.52 3.54
CA LEU A 210 8.72 -3.95 3.71
C LEU A 210 8.61 -4.64 2.34
N VAL A 211 9.63 -5.37 1.98
CA VAL A 211 9.62 -6.26 0.83
C VAL A 211 8.94 -7.56 1.27
N LEU A 212 7.75 -7.81 0.76
CA LEU A 212 6.88 -8.90 1.19
C LEU A 212 6.80 -9.96 0.09
N SER A 213 7.19 -11.19 0.38
CA SER A 213 7.20 -12.33 -0.57
C SER A 213 6.36 -13.48 -0.05
N GLY A 214 5.74 -14.24 -0.95
CA GLY A 214 5.29 -15.59 -0.62
C GLY A 214 6.47 -16.53 -0.35
N ASP A 215 6.15 -17.77 -0.10
CA ASP A 215 7.11 -18.87 0.04
C ASP A 215 7.95 -19.01 -1.22
N ARG A 216 9.27 -19.09 -1.09
CA ARG A 216 10.23 -19.15 -2.21
C ARG A 216 9.98 -20.30 -3.18
N GLU A 217 9.49 -21.43 -2.67
CA GLU A 217 9.20 -22.62 -3.47
C GLU A 217 7.82 -22.56 -4.17
N MET A 218 6.94 -21.63 -3.72
CA MET A 218 5.57 -21.49 -4.22
C MET A 218 5.34 -20.19 -5.01
N GLU A 219 6.28 -19.25 -4.96
CA GLU A 219 6.21 -17.99 -5.70
C GLU A 219 6.38 -18.19 -7.21
N MET A 220 6.03 -17.17 -7.98
CA MET A 220 6.31 -17.11 -9.41
C MET A 220 7.83 -17.19 -9.67
N ASN A 221 8.20 -17.71 -10.84
CA ASN A 221 9.58 -17.95 -11.26
C ASN A 221 10.55 -16.81 -10.89
N GLY A 222 11.51 -17.09 -10.01
CA GLY A 222 12.56 -16.17 -9.60
C GLY A 222 12.08 -14.94 -8.81
N ARG A 223 10.81 -14.87 -8.43
CA ARG A 223 10.23 -13.70 -7.75
C ARG A 223 10.84 -13.47 -6.37
N TYR A 224 11.01 -14.52 -5.59
CA TYR A 224 11.66 -14.44 -4.28
C TYR A 224 13.13 -14.01 -4.42
N GLU A 225 13.86 -14.58 -5.36
CA GLU A 225 15.27 -14.27 -5.60
C GLU A 225 15.47 -12.82 -6.03
N GLU A 226 14.60 -12.29 -6.90
CA GLU A 226 14.59 -10.88 -7.27
C GLU A 226 14.43 -9.99 -6.03
N GLN A 227 13.48 -10.32 -5.15
CA GLN A 227 13.21 -9.56 -3.94
C GLN A 227 14.33 -9.67 -2.92
N ALA A 228 14.93 -10.86 -2.74
CA ALA A 228 16.04 -11.08 -1.83
C ALA A 228 17.31 -10.34 -2.30
N TYR A 229 17.59 -10.37 -3.61
CA TYR A 229 18.69 -9.61 -4.19
C TYR A 229 18.48 -8.11 -4.04
N PHE A 230 17.29 -7.60 -4.39
CA PHE A 230 16.92 -6.19 -4.21
C PHE A 230 17.08 -5.75 -2.76
N TRP A 231 16.53 -6.52 -1.81
CA TRP A 231 16.68 -6.23 -0.37
C TRP A 231 18.15 -6.14 0.03
N ARG A 232 18.99 -7.04 -0.48
CA ARG A 232 20.44 -7.00 -0.21
C ARG A 232 21.07 -5.72 -0.74
N MET A 233 20.73 -5.30 -1.96
CA MET A 233 21.22 -4.06 -2.55
C MET A 233 20.77 -2.84 -1.73
N MET A 234 19.50 -2.80 -1.31
CA MET A 234 18.99 -1.75 -0.45
C MET A 234 19.75 -1.66 0.88
N LYS A 235 20.12 -2.78 1.49
CA LYS A 235 20.97 -2.81 2.70
C LYS A 235 22.39 -2.26 2.43
N LEU A 236 22.97 -2.58 1.30
CA LEU A 236 24.32 -2.15 0.93
C LEU A 236 24.43 -0.64 0.70
N VAL A 237 23.39 0.01 0.22
CA VAL A 237 23.34 1.48 0.09
C VAL A 237 22.98 2.19 1.40
N GLY A 238 22.90 1.46 2.52
CA GLY A 238 22.77 2.02 3.87
C GLY A 238 21.32 2.16 4.37
N ASN A 239 20.38 1.39 3.83
CA ASN A 239 19.03 1.33 4.36
C ASN A 239 18.96 0.40 5.58
N GLU A 240 18.74 0.97 6.77
CA GLU A 240 18.55 0.19 8.01
C GLU A 240 17.12 -0.35 8.14
N ASN A 241 16.13 0.43 7.70
CA ASN A 241 14.70 0.16 7.86
C ASN A 241 14.05 -0.49 6.61
N VAL A 242 14.81 -1.29 5.86
CA VAL A 242 14.29 -2.13 4.77
C VAL A 242 14.33 -3.58 5.21
N PHE A 243 13.17 -4.23 5.21
CA PHE A 243 12.97 -5.58 5.73
C PHE A 243 12.42 -6.50 4.65
N LEU A 244 12.94 -7.73 4.59
CA LEU A 244 12.37 -8.80 3.77
C LEU A 244 11.56 -9.74 4.67
N TYR A 245 10.31 -9.97 4.29
CA TYR A 245 9.42 -10.97 4.90
C TYR A 245 9.07 -12.03 3.86
N GLU A 246 9.28 -13.26 4.22
CA GLU A 246 8.82 -14.44 3.51
C GLU A 246 7.67 -15.06 4.28
N PHE A 247 6.57 -15.38 3.59
CA PHE A 247 5.40 -16.03 4.16
C PHE A 247 5.39 -17.49 3.76
N ASP A 248 6.01 -18.31 4.60
CA ASP A 248 6.15 -19.75 4.43
C ASP A 248 4.78 -20.44 4.26
N GLY A 249 4.65 -21.29 3.24
CA GLY A 249 3.41 -21.99 2.88
C GLY A 249 2.37 -21.13 2.13
N TYR A 250 2.67 -19.88 1.76
CA TYR A 250 1.78 -19.03 0.98
C TYR A 250 2.36 -18.75 -0.41
N ASP A 251 1.58 -19.04 -1.44
CA ASP A 251 1.93 -18.75 -2.83
C ASP A 251 1.75 -17.25 -3.18
N HIS A 252 2.03 -16.92 -4.46
CA HIS A 252 1.90 -15.57 -5.01
C HIS A 252 0.52 -14.93 -4.74
N VAL A 253 -0.56 -15.70 -4.78
CA VAL A 253 -1.93 -15.19 -4.67
C VAL A 253 -2.38 -15.10 -3.21
N SER A 254 -1.97 -16.02 -2.38
CA SER A 254 -2.39 -16.15 -0.98
C SER A 254 -1.53 -15.38 0.01
N MET A 255 -0.28 -15.00 -0.33
CA MET A 255 0.61 -14.27 0.56
C MET A 255 0.07 -12.91 1.08
N PRO A 256 -0.83 -12.20 0.38
CA PRO A 256 -1.39 -10.98 0.94
C PRO A 256 -2.17 -11.18 2.25
N TYR A 257 -2.80 -12.34 2.46
CA TYR A 257 -3.60 -12.60 3.66
C TYR A 257 -2.81 -12.42 4.97
N PRO A 258 -1.68 -13.12 5.20
CA PRO A 258 -0.85 -12.89 6.37
C PRO A 258 -0.12 -11.54 6.32
N ALA A 259 0.28 -11.06 5.14
CA ALA A 259 1.05 -9.85 4.96
C ALA A 259 0.28 -8.60 5.42
N HIS A 260 -1.04 -8.52 5.20
CA HIS A 260 -1.86 -7.40 5.67
C HIS A 260 -1.76 -7.17 7.18
N ASN A 261 -1.65 -8.23 7.99
CA ASN A 261 -1.50 -8.08 9.44
C ASN A 261 -0.13 -7.50 9.82
N VAL A 262 0.92 -7.89 9.10
CA VAL A 262 2.26 -7.31 9.28
C VAL A 262 2.23 -5.83 8.91
N VAL A 263 1.66 -5.48 7.76
CA VAL A 263 1.57 -4.09 7.29
C VAL A 263 0.76 -3.21 8.25
N LYS A 264 -0.41 -3.65 8.73
CA LYS A 264 -1.18 -2.90 9.74
C LYS A 264 -0.36 -2.59 10.99
N ARG A 265 0.40 -3.58 11.47
CA ARG A 265 1.28 -3.41 12.64
C ARG A 265 2.38 -2.37 12.38
N TYR A 266 2.98 -2.39 11.18
CA TYR A 266 4.01 -1.41 10.80
C TYR A 266 3.43 -0.01 10.61
N ILE A 267 2.29 0.15 9.95
CA ILE A 267 1.60 1.45 9.81
C ILE A 267 1.35 2.05 11.20
N LYS A 268 0.77 1.26 12.11
CA LYS A 268 0.55 1.70 13.49
C LYS A 268 1.86 2.14 14.17
N GLY A 269 2.89 1.31 14.10
CA GLY A 269 4.19 1.61 14.71
C GLY A 269 4.84 2.86 14.15
N ILE A 270 4.82 3.04 12.81
CA ILE A 270 5.36 4.24 12.15
C ILE A 270 4.60 5.48 12.61
N CYS A 271 3.26 5.44 12.66
CA CYS A 271 2.44 6.56 13.12
C CYS A 271 2.66 6.90 14.61
N GLU A 272 3.08 5.94 15.42
CA GLU A 272 3.44 6.11 16.84
C GLU A 272 4.93 6.46 17.05
N GLY A 273 5.72 6.61 15.98
CA GLY A 273 7.17 6.86 16.05
C GLY A 273 7.99 5.67 16.55
N LYS A 274 7.45 4.43 16.41
CA LYS A 274 8.08 3.19 16.86
C LYS A 274 7.99 2.13 15.78
N LEU A 275 9.13 1.67 15.26
CA LEU A 275 9.13 0.51 14.37
C LEU A 275 8.91 -0.77 15.17
N PRO A 276 8.00 -1.66 14.72
CA PRO A 276 7.83 -2.97 15.35
C PRO A 276 9.14 -3.75 15.32
N GLN A 277 9.46 -4.42 16.42
CA GLN A 277 10.54 -5.40 16.44
C GLN A 277 10.14 -6.62 15.59
N ARG A 278 11.12 -7.21 14.90
CA ARG A 278 10.96 -8.45 14.14
C ARG A 278 10.64 -9.63 15.06
#